data_2a9e21abb0ea37c075756893acd90927
#
_entry.id   2a9e21abb0ea37c075756893acd90927
#
_cell.length_a   1.000
_cell.length_b   1.000
_cell.length_c   1.000
_cell.angle_alpha   90.00
_cell.angle_beta   90.00
_cell.angle_gamma   90.00
#
_symmetry.space_group_name_H-M   'P 1'
#
loop_
_entity.id
_entity.type
_entity.pdbx_description
1 polymer ?
#
loop_
_entity_poly.entity_id
_entity_poly.type
_entity_poly.pdbx_seq_one_letter_code
_entity_poly.pdbx_strand_id
1 'polypeptide(L)'
;MSDAPIIYVCTTCRPAGEPDSAVRPGAILAAATAQAAAGTEVEVRPMRCLGNCSRGASAALRSNGSWTYVFGGLDVTCAEALVEGARMLARAADGILPWRGRPERLKRGMIARVPPTGFQEIDE
;
A
#
# COMPACT_ATOMS: atom_id res chain seq x y z
N MET A 1 9.80 19.37 6.50
CA MET A 1 9.28 18.73 5.34
C MET A 1 9.62 17.27 5.34
N SER A 2 8.64 16.46 5.27
CA SER A 2 8.84 15.04 5.43
C SER A 2 8.82 14.34 4.08
N ASP A 3 9.84 13.53 3.84
CA ASP A 3 9.87 12.64 2.69
C ASP A 3 9.45 11.24 3.08
N ALA A 4 8.81 11.11 4.23
CA ALA A 4 8.41 9.81 4.72
C ALA A 4 7.45 9.14 3.76
N PRO A 5 7.61 7.84 3.54
CA PRO A 5 6.65 7.13 2.72
C PRO A 5 5.33 6.99 3.45
N ILE A 6 4.26 6.89 2.67
CA ILE A 6 2.91 6.80 3.20
C ILE A 6 2.28 5.52 2.71
N ILE A 7 1.59 4.83 3.61
CA ILE A 7 0.77 3.68 3.26
C ILE A 7 -0.67 4.06 3.50
N TYR A 8 -1.47 4.04 2.43
CA TYR A 8 -2.92 4.21 2.53
C TYR A 8 -3.54 2.83 2.61
N VAL A 9 -4.40 2.61 3.59
CA VAL A 9 -5.06 1.31 3.75
C VAL A 9 -6.56 1.52 3.72
N CYS A 10 -7.23 0.77 2.87
CA CYS A 10 -8.69 0.85 2.76
C CYS A 10 -9.33 0.17 3.96
N THR A 11 -10.13 0.91 4.72
CA THR A 11 -10.70 0.40 5.96
C THR A 11 -12.07 -0.22 5.81
N THR A 12 -12.71 -0.03 4.66
CA THR A 12 -14.06 -0.56 4.45
C THR A 12 -14.10 -1.78 3.57
N CYS A 13 -12.95 -2.22 3.06
CA CYS A 13 -12.89 -3.39 2.20
C CYS A 13 -13.19 -4.67 2.96
N ARG A 14 -13.88 -5.58 2.29
CA ARG A 14 -14.10 -6.92 2.80
C ARG A 14 -14.26 -7.83 1.59
N PRO A 15 -13.95 -9.12 1.76
CA PRO A 15 -14.17 -10.07 0.66
C PRO A 15 -15.65 -10.19 0.35
N ALA A 16 -15.94 -10.54 -0.89
CA ALA A 16 -17.32 -10.76 -1.30
C ALA A 16 -17.92 -11.88 -0.48
N GLY A 17 -19.18 -11.69 -0.02
CA GLY A 17 -19.86 -12.68 0.76
C GLY A 17 -19.66 -12.60 2.25
N GLU A 18 -18.75 -11.75 2.71
CA GLU A 18 -18.54 -11.57 4.14
C GLU A 18 -19.70 -10.83 4.78
N PRO A 19 -20.09 -11.20 5.99
CA PRO A 19 -21.14 -10.45 6.65
C PRO A 19 -20.70 -9.03 6.99
N ASP A 20 -21.69 -8.16 7.05
CA ASP A 20 -21.45 -6.75 7.30
C ASP A 20 -21.40 -6.43 8.78
N SER A 21 -21.34 -7.43 9.62
CA SER A 21 -21.50 -7.22 11.05
C SER A 21 -20.20 -7.08 11.81
N ALA A 22 -19.10 -7.49 11.22
CA ALA A 22 -17.85 -7.57 11.94
C ALA A 22 -16.93 -6.42 11.56
N VAL A 23 -15.83 -6.31 12.30
CA VAL A 23 -14.76 -5.41 11.94
C VAL A 23 -14.25 -5.82 10.56
N ARG A 24 -14.13 -4.86 9.68
CA ARG A 24 -13.73 -5.13 8.31
C ARG A 24 -12.27 -5.54 8.24
N PRO A 25 -11.93 -6.50 7.35
CA PRO A 25 -10.52 -6.90 7.20
C PRO A 25 -9.60 -5.73 6.90
N GLY A 26 -10.08 -4.73 6.17
CA GLY A 26 -9.26 -3.55 5.90
C GLY A 26 -8.91 -2.77 7.15
N ALA A 27 -9.87 -2.67 8.08
CA ALA A 27 -9.60 -1.97 9.33
C ALA A 27 -8.59 -2.74 10.18
N ILE A 28 -8.68 -4.06 10.16
CA ILE A 28 -7.72 -4.89 10.88
C ILE A 28 -6.33 -4.74 10.28
N LEU A 29 -6.24 -4.76 8.96
CA LEU A 29 -4.97 -4.57 8.28
C LEU A 29 -4.40 -3.18 8.57
N ALA A 30 -5.24 -2.15 8.58
CA ALA A 30 -4.77 -0.80 8.85
C ALA A 30 -4.16 -0.70 10.25
N ALA A 31 -4.81 -1.31 11.24
CA ALA A 31 -4.28 -1.29 12.60
C ALA A 31 -2.97 -2.06 12.71
N ALA A 32 -2.91 -3.23 12.06
CA ALA A 32 -1.69 -4.03 12.09
C ALA A 32 -0.54 -3.31 11.38
N THR A 33 -0.85 -2.63 10.27
CA THR A 33 0.17 -1.91 9.52
C THR A 33 0.69 -0.73 10.33
N ALA A 34 -0.20 -0.01 11.00
CA ALA A 34 0.22 1.09 11.86
C ALA A 34 1.13 0.60 12.97
N GLN A 35 0.82 -0.57 13.53
CA GLN A 35 1.65 -1.14 14.57
C GLN A 35 3.02 -1.56 14.02
N ALA A 36 3.05 -2.16 12.84
CA ALA A 36 4.30 -2.56 12.23
C ALA A 36 5.14 -1.35 11.86
N ALA A 37 4.51 -0.23 11.55
CA ALA A 37 5.22 0.99 11.18
C ALA A 37 5.71 1.78 12.39
N ALA A 38 5.26 1.44 13.59
CA ALA A 38 5.63 2.19 14.78
C ALA A 38 7.14 2.18 14.96
N GLY A 39 7.70 3.34 15.22
CA GLY A 39 9.14 3.48 15.38
C GLY A 39 9.88 3.64 14.06
N THR A 40 9.20 3.58 12.94
CA THR A 40 9.81 3.82 11.64
C THR A 40 9.36 5.16 11.10
N GLU A 41 9.94 5.54 9.96
CA GLU A 41 9.56 6.78 9.30
C GLU A 41 8.28 6.65 8.49
N VAL A 42 7.72 5.45 8.40
CA VAL A 42 6.56 5.18 7.56
C VAL A 42 5.29 5.71 8.22
N GLU A 43 4.49 6.43 7.45
CA GLU A 43 3.22 6.96 7.92
C GLU A 43 2.09 6.09 7.36
N VAL A 44 1.14 5.72 8.21
CA VAL A 44 0.00 4.89 7.79
C VAL A 44 -1.26 5.72 7.91
N ARG A 45 -2.02 5.81 6.81
CA ARG A 45 -3.25 6.61 6.75
C ARG A 45 -4.42 5.71 6.36
N PRO A 46 -5.33 5.44 7.27
CA PRO A 46 -6.53 4.71 6.90
C PRO A 46 -7.39 5.54 5.96
N MET A 47 -7.98 4.89 4.99
CA MET A 47 -8.87 5.56 4.04
C MET A 47 -10.15 4.76 3.91
N ARG A 48 -11.22 5.46 3.61
CA ARG A 48 -12.51 4.79 3.51
C ARG A 48 -12.55 3.82 2.34
N CYS A 49 -12.01 4.21 1.21
CA CYS A 49 -12.09 3.35 0.03
C CYS A 49 -11.00 3.71 -0.97
N LEU A 50 -10.35 2.70 -1.52
CA LEU A 50 -9.39 2.86 -2.59
C LEU A 50 -9.93 2.34 -3.92
N GLY A 51 -11.24 2.04 -3.98
CA GLY A 51 -11.87 1.65 -5.22
C GLY A 51 -11.69 0.21 -5.64
N ASN A 52 -11.24 -0.64 -4.73
CA ASN A 52 -10.95 -2.03 -5.05
C ASN A 52 -11.66 -2.99 -4.12
N CYS A 53 -12.93 -2.69 -3.81
CA CYS A 53 -13.63 -3.39 -2.74
C CYS A 53 -13.83 -4.87 -3.00
N SER A 54 -13.89 -5.29 -4.25
CA SER A 54 -14.17 -6.68 -4.56
C SER A 54 -12.95 -7.58 -4.45
N ARG A 55 -11.78 -7.02 -4.15
CA ARG A 55 -10.55 -7.79 -4.11
C ARG A 55 -9.98 -7.94 -2.71
N GLY A 56 -10.83 -7.79 -1.70
CA GLY A 56 -10.37 -7.86 -0.33
C GLY A 56 -9.69 -6.58 0.09
N ALA A 57 -8.84 -6.66 1.09
CA ALA A 57 -8.18 -5.47 1.60
C ALA A 57 -7.20 -4.91 0.58
N SER A 58 -7.15 -3.60 0.50
CA SER A 58 -6.30 -2.90 -0.45
C SER A 58 -5.45 -1.86 0.25
N ALA A 59 -4.29 -1.58 -0.32
CA ALA A 59 -3.39 -0.57 0.21
C ALA A 59 -2.62 0.08 -0.93
N ALA A 60 -2.15 1.29 -0.70
CA ALA A 60 -1.32 1.98 -1.66
C ALA A 60 -0.07 2.49 -0.97
N LEU A 61 1.06 2.37 -1.64
CA LEU A 61 2.35 2.88 -1.17
C LEU A 61 2.72 4.11 -1.97
N ARG A 62 3.14 5.14 -1.28
CA ARG A 62 3.51 6.39 -1.92
C ARG A 62 4.66 7.04 -1.18
N SER A 63 5.54 7.67 -1.93
CA SER A 63 6.61 8.46 -1.36
C SER A 63 6.77 9.70 -2.24
N ASN A 64 7.43 10.71 -1.69
CA ASN A 64 7.60 11.96 -2.43
C ASN A 64 8.40 11.71 -3.69
N GLY A 65 7.82 12.06 -4.84
CA GLY A 65 8.49 11.92 -6.12
C GLY A 65 8.52 10.51 -6.68
N SER A 66 7.87 9.56 -6.01
CA SER A 66 7.89 8.19 -6.47
C SER A 66 6.59 7.84 -7.19
N TRP A 67 6.60 6.69 -7.86
CA TRP A 67 5.37 6.09 -8.36
C TRP A 67 4.53 5.63 -7.18
N THR A 68 3.23 5.64 -7.35
CA THR A 68 2.29 5.13 -6.35
C THR A 68 1.90 3.72 -6.76
N TYR A 69 1.98 2.79 -5.81
CA TYR A 69 1.69 1.39 -6.07
C TYR A 69 0.45 0.97 -5.32
N VAL A 70 -0.47 0.29 -6.00
CA VAL A 70 -1.72 -0.17 -5.42
C VAL A 70 -1.73 -1.68 -5.38
N PHE A 71 -2.06 -2.22 -4.22
CA PHE A 71 -2.09 -3.67 -3.99
C PHE A 71 -3.45 -4.09 -3.49
N GLY A 72 -3.86 -5.30 -3.83
CA GLY A 72 -5.12 -5.86 -3.38
C GLY A 72 -4.94 -7.29 -2.93
N GLY A 73 -6.05 -7.89 -2.49
CA GLY A 73 -6.00 -9.25 -1.99
C GLY A 73 -5.17 -9.39 -0.75
N LEU A 74 -5.09 -8.35 0.06
CA LEU A 74 -4.23 -8.32 1.23
C LEU A 74 -4.98 -8.83 2.46
N ASP A 75 -4.23 -9.23 3.47
CA ASP A 75 -4.79 -9.58 4.77
C ASP A 75 -3.85 -9.09 5.85
N VAL A 76 -4.20 -9.39 7.09
CA VAL A 76 -3.45 -8.86 8.23
C VAL A 76 -1.99 -9.32 8.21
N THR A 77 -1.70 -10.45 7.60
CA THR A 77 -0.33 -10.95 7.54
C THR A 77 0.55 -10.15 6.59
N CYS A 78 -0.04 -9.24 5.82
CA CYS A 78 0.72 -8.40 4.88
C CYS A 78 1.26 -7.14 5.51
N ALA A 79 0.95 -6.87 6.78
CA ALA A 79 1.30 -5.58 7.40
C ALA A 79 2.79 -5.29 7.32
N GLU A 80 3.62 -6.25 7.69
CA GLU A 80 5.07 -6.03 7.66
C GLU A 80 5.59 -5.90 6.25
N ALA A 81 5.00 -6.64 5.30
CA ALA A 81 5.40 -6.52 3.91
C ALA A 81 5.11 -5.12 3.38
N LEU A 82 3.96 -4.55 3.76
CA LEU A 82 3.62 -3.20 3.34
C LEU A 82 4.62 -2.18 3.87
N VAL A 83 5.01 -2.30 5.14
CA VAL A 83 5.98 -1.37 5.71
C VAL A 83 7.34 -1.53 5.03
N GLU A 84 7.76 -2.77 4.80
CA GLU A 84 9.03 -2.99 4.11
C GLU A 84 8.99 -2.42 2.69
N GLY A 85 7.89 -2.63 1.98
CA GLY A 85 7.75 -2.09 0.63
C GLY A 85 7.77 -0.58 0.61
N ALA A 86 7.12 0.06 1.58
CA ALA A 86 7.14 1.51 1.66
C ALA A 86 8.55 2.04 1.88
N ARG A 87 9.31 1.36 2.72
CA ARG A 87 10.69 1.79 2.97
C ARG A 87 11.58 1.57 1.76
N MET A 88 11.37 0.46 1.04
CA MET A 88 12.10 0.23 -0.20
C MET A 88 11.80 1.32 -1.22
N LEU A 89 10.53 1.70 -1.33
CA LEU A 89 10.14 2.74 -2.27
C LEU A 89 10.77 4.07 -1.92
N ALA A 90 10.80 4.41 -0.64
CA ALA A 90 11.39 5.67 -0.19
C ALA A 90 12.87 5.73 -0.48
N ARG A 91 13.55 4.58 -0.46
CA ARG A 91 14.98 4.53 -0.70
C ARG A 91 15.34 4.40 -2.17
N ALA A 92 14.35 4.19 -3.04
CA ALA A 92 14.61 3.99 -4.46
C ALA A 92 14.98 5.31 -5.11
N ALA A 93 16.14 5.38 -5.73
CA ALA A 93 16.62 6.62 -6.31
C ALA A 93 15.77 7.04 -7.50
N ASP A 94 15.20 6.08 -8.22
CA ASP A 94 14.40 6.37 -9.41
C ASP A 94 12.90 6.43 -9.12
N GLY A 95 12.51 6.29 -7.85
CA GLY A 95 11.10 6.34 -7.49
C GLY A 95 10.30 5.10 -7.89
N ILE A 96 10.97 4.05 -8.29
CA ILE A 96 10.33 2.81 -8.72
C ILE A 96 10.65 1.73 -7.70
N LEU A 97 9.59 1.04 -7.24
CA LEU A 97 9.76 -0.02 -6.25
C LEU A 97 10.53 -1.17 -6.88
N PRO A 98 11.71 -1.52 -6.33
CA PRO A 98 12.49 -2.59 -6.95
C PRO A 98 11.75 -3.91 -6.93
N TRP A 99 11.97 -4.71 -7.95
CA TRP A 99 11.44 -6.07 -7.99
C TRP A 99 12.28 -7.00 -7.11
N ARG A 100 13.59 -6.84 -7.19
CA ARG A 100 14.50 -7.66 -6.41
C ARG A 100 14.39 -7.27 -4.93
N GLY A 101 14.18 -8.27 -4.09
CA GLY A 101 14.01 -8.03 -2.66
C GLY A 101 12.62 -7.62 -2.27
N ARG A 102 11.73 -7.42 -3.22
CA ARG A 102 10.35 -7.05 -2.92
C ARG A 102 9.66 -8.22 -2.21
N PRO A 103 8.92 -7.97 -1.13
CA PRO A 103 8.17 -9.05 -0.50
C PRO A 103 7.24 -9.74 -1.49
N GLU A 104 7.08 -11.03 -1.34
CA GLU A 104 6.33 -11.83 -2.29
C GLU A 104 4.90 -11.35 -2.46
N ARG A 105 4.24 -10.96 -1.35
CA ARG A 105 2.87 -10.50 -1.42
C ARG A 105 2.74 -9.21 -2.23
N LEU A 106 3.79 -8.42 -2.29
CA LEU A 106 3.80 -7.19 -3.08
C LEU A 106 4.17 -7.45 -4.54
N LYS A 107 4.62 -8.64 -4.86
CA LYS A 107 4.79 -9.01 -6.25
C LYS A 107 3.48 -9.49 -6.85
N ARG A 108 2.77 -10.36 -6.13
CA ARG A 108 1.57 -10.98 -6.65
C ARG A 108 0.34 -10.12 -6.48
N GLY A 109 0.34 -9.25 -5.48
CA GLY A 109 -0.83 -8.45 -5.18
C GLY A 109 -0.91 -7.12 -5.88
N MET A 110 0.07 -6.78 -6.73
CA MET A 110 0.06 -5.46 -7.35
C MET A 110 -1.06 -5.38 -8.39
N ILE A 111 -1.86 -4.33 -8.25
CA ILE A 111 -2.97 -4.08 -9.16
C ILE A 111 -2.59 -3.03 -10.18
N ALA A 112 -1.94 -1.97 -9.75
CA ALA A 112 -1.63 -0.85 -10.63
C ALA A 112 -0.54 -0.01 -10.00
N ARG A 113 0.10 0.80 -10.83
CA ARG A 113 0.99 1.84 -10.36
C ARG A 113 0.65 3.12 -11.10
N VAL A 114 0.86 4.24 -10.41
CA VAL A 114 0.50 5.55 -10.94
C VAL A 114 1.76 6.40 -10.97
N PRO A 115 2.04 7.07 -12.08
CA PRO A 115 3.26 7.88 -12.16
C PRO A 115 3.20 9.07 -11.20
N PRO A 116 4.37 9.59 -10.82
CA PRO A 116 4.39 10.75 -9.95
C PRO A 116 3.90 11.98 -10.67
N THR A 117 3.52 12.96 -9.86
CA THR A 117 3.11 14.25 -10.39
C THR A 117 4.23 14.84 -11.24
N GLY A 118 3.88 15.31 -12.41
CA GLY A 118 4.86 15.91 -13.30
C GLY A 118 5.60 14.93 -14.18
N PHE A 119 5.34 13.63 -13.99
CA PHE A 119 5.97 12.63 -14.84
C PHE A 119 5.45 12.77 -16.27
N GLN A 120 6.38 12.72 -17.20
CA GLN A 120 6.02 12.72 -18.62
C GLN A 120 6.79 11.63 -19.31
N GLU A 121 6.07 10.76 -19.97
CA GLU A 121 6.68 9.72 -20.77
C GLU A 121 6.71 10.20 -22.21
N ILE A 122 7.88 10.18 -22.80
CA ILE A 122 7.99 10.56 -24.19
C ILE A 122 7.63 9.36 -25.04
N ASP A 123 6.61 9.57 -25.85
CA ASP A 123 6.05 8.52 -26.63
C ASP A 123 6.53 8.61 -28.07
N GLU A 124 7.20 7.61 -28.54
CA GLU A 124 7.78 7.66 -29.88
C GLU A 124 7.22 6.65 -30.80
#